data_6cc92d47f9a04460197c88f137fdaabd
#
_entry.id   6cc92d47f9a04460197c88f137fdaabd
#
_cell.length_a   1.000
_cell.length_b   1.000
_cell.length_c   1.000
_cell.angle_alpha   90.00
_cell.angle_beta   90.00
_cell.angle_gamma   90.00
#
_symmetry.space_group_name_H-M   'P 1'
#
loop_
_entity.id
_entity.type
_entity.pdbx_description
1 polymer ?
#
loop_
_entity_poly.entity_id
_entity_poly.type
_entity_poly.pdbx_seq_one_letter_code
_entity_poly.pdbx_strand_id
1 'polypeptide(L)'
;STQLWRQEGKLMNHWTTPVCKDGYLYGLYGHGKSDSAPLKCIEIATGKEMWSQDGFGAGGATVLVGGNVLVQSARGPLVLVEASPKAFRELARAQIFGGQCWTMPVVSGGKIFARNTKEGFCLDASSSSSGE
;
A
#
# COMPACT_ATOMS: atom_id res chain seq x y z
N SER A 1 16.02 0.48 26.63
CA SER A 1 14.90 0.68 25.71
C SER A 1 13.59 0.32 26.38
N THR A 2 12.55 1.04 26.04
CA THR A 2 11.20 0.82 26.59
C THR A 2 10.26 0.40 25.47
N GLN A 3 9.56 -0.71 25.65
CA GLN A 3 8.50 -1.11 24.73
C GLN A 3 7.26 -0.26 24.99
N LEU A 4 6.81 0.50 23.99
CA LEU A 4 5.66 1.37 24.13
C LEU A 4 4.35 0.59 23.97
N TRP A 5 4.30 -0.34 23.04
CA TRP A 5 3.15 -1.22 22.81
C TRP A 5 3.56 -2.47 22.03
N ARG A 6 2.67 -3.46 22.02
CA ARG A 6 2.83 -4.70 21.24
C ARG A 6 1.44 -5.16 20.77
N GLN A 7 1.35 -5.58 19.52
CA GLN A 7 0.14 -6.17 18.93
C GLN A 7 0.46 -7.57 18.41
N GLU A 8 -0.20 -8.56 18.94
CA GLU A 8 0.00 -9.94 18.53
C GLU A 8 -1.03 -10.35 17.48
N GLY A 9 -0.56 -10.92 16.36
CA GLY A 9 -1.42 -11.46 15.30
C GLY A 9 -2.20 -10.48 14.45
N LYS A 10 -2.17 -9.19 14.77
CA LYS A 10 -2.98 -8.18 14.07
C LYS A 10 -2.19 -7.36 13.05
N LEU A 11 -0.89 -7.23 13.23
CA LEU A 11 -0.02 -6.40 12.40
C LEU A 11 1.07 -7.25 11.73
N MET A 12 0.67 -8.39 11.20
CA MET A 12 1.60 -9.28 10.52
C MET A 12 1.77 -8.86 9.06
N ASN A 13 2.94 -8.33 8.72
CA ASN A 13 3.36 -8.16 7.34
C ASN A 13 4.07 -9.43 6.88
N HIS A 14 3.75 -9.92 5.69
CA HIS A 14 4.43 -11.10 5.20
C HIS A 14 5.82 -10.75 4.65
N TRP A 15 5.89 -10.04 3.55
CA TRP A 15 7.17 -9.56 2.96
C TRP A 15 7.10 -8.14 2.43
N THR A 16 6.17 -7.36 2.93
CA THR A 16 6.01 -5.97 2.53
C THR A 16 6.29 -5.04 3.70
N THR A 17 6.84 -3.87 3.41
CA THR A 17 7.14 -2.87 4.42
C THR A 17 6.06 -1.79 4.41
N PRO A 18 5.49 -1.45 5.57
CA PRO A 18 4.56 -0.33 5.63
C PRO A 18 5.29 1.00 5.40
N VAL A 19 4.56 2.02 4.97
CA VAL A 19 5.06 3.38 4.85
C VAL A 19 4.57 4.22 6.02
N CYS A 20 5.37 5.21 6.40
CA CYS A 20 5.08 6.09 7.52
C CYS A 20 4.83 7.51 7.05
N LYS A 21 3.75 8.12 7.52
CA LYS A 21 3.47 9.53 7.31
C LYS A 21 2.73 10.13 8.50
N ASP A 22 3.24 11.26 8.98
CA ASP A 22 2.60 12.09 10.04
C ASP A 22 2.19 11.29 11.30
N GLY A 23 3.02 10.32 11.70
CA GLY A 23 2.78 9.51 12.88
C GLY A 23 1.88 8.30 12.67
N TYR A 24 1.59 7.95 11.41
CA TYR A 24 0.78 6.78 11.06
C TYR A 24 1.52 5.87 10.10
N LEU A 25 1.29 4.56 10.25
CA LEU A 25 1.77 3.53 9.33
C LEU A 25 0.65 3.11 8.40
N TYR A 26 0.96 3.01 7.13
CA TYR A 26 0.05 2.49 6.11
C TYR A 26 0.68 1.25 5.48
N GLY A 27 0.01 0.13 5.53
CA GLY A 27 0.56 -1.13 5.03
C GLY A 27 -0.47 -2.22 4.83
N LEU A 28 -0.07 -3.24 4.11
CA LEU A 28 -0.86 -4.45 3.89
C LEU A 28 -0.52 -5.44 5.01
N TYR A 29 -1.49 -5.72 5.85
CA TYR A 29 -1.31 -6.58 7.02
C TYR A 29 -2.08 -7.87 6.87
N GLY A 30 -1.38 -8.95 6.57
CA GLY A 30 -1.96 -10.27 6.41
C GLY A 30 -0.89 -11.35 6.34
N HIS A 31 -1.29 -12.58 6.57
CA HIS A 31 -0.39 -13.73 6.51
C HIS A 31 -0.57 -14.49 5.20
N GLY A 32 0.53 -14.97 4.61
CA GLY A 32 0.56 -15.60 3.29
C GLY A 32 -0.28 -16.85 3.07
N LYS A 33 -0.97 -17.35 4.07
CA LYS A 33 -1.94 -18.44 3.95
C LYS A 33 -3.38 -17.97 3.81
N SER A 34 -3.63 -16.68 4.05
CA SER A 34 -4.94 -16.10 3.83
C SER A 34 -4.87 -15.20 2.60
N ASP A 35 -5.83 -15.33 1.73
CA ASP A 35 -5.97 -14.45 0.56
C ASP A 35 -6.28 -13.00 0.94
N SER A 36 -6.33 -12.70 2.22
CA SER A 36 -6.68 -11.40 2.75
C SER A 36 -5.46 -10.74 3.38
N ALA A 37 -5.07 -9.60 2.84
CA ALA A 37 -4.14 -8.68 3.47
C ALA A 37 -4.75 -7.29 3.36
N PRO A 38 -5.59 -6.90 4.33
CA PRO A 38 -6.19 -5.58 4.31
C PRO A 38 -5.14 -4.47 4.39
N LEU A 39 -5.42 -3.37 3.70
CA LEU A 39 -4.68 -2.13 3.90
C LEU A 39 -5.16 -1.51 5.21
N LYS A 40 -4.23 -1.22 6.12
CA LYS A 40 -4.55 -0.63 7.42
C LYS A 40 -3.77 0.65 7.64
N CYS A 41 -4.39 1.56 8.39
CA CYS A 41 -3.74 2.72 8.98
C CYS A 41 -3.60 2.49 10.48
N ILE A 42 -2.37 2.56 10.99
CA ILE A 42 -2.04 2.29 12.39
C ILE A 42 -1.38 3.53 13.00
N GLU A 43 -1.87 3.98 14.15
CA GLU A 43 -1.22 5.04 14.90
C GLU A 43 0.06 4.51 15.54
N ILE A 44 1.20 5.15 15.24
CA ILE A 44 2.52 4.69 15.73
C ILE A 44 2.62 4.78 17.24
N ALA A 45 2.08 5.85 17.83
CA ALA A 45 2.22 6.09 19.27
C ALA A 45 1.52 5.04 20.14
N THR A 46 0.42 4.48 19.68
CA THR A 46 -0.46 3.60 20.47
C THR A 46 -0.63 2.19 19.90
N GLY A 47 -0.29 1.99 18.62
CA GLY A 47 -0.59 0.76 17.91
C GLY A 47 -2.06 0.60 17.53
N LYS A 48 -2.87 1.66 17.70
CA LYS A 48 -4.30 1.62 17.39
C LYS A 48 -4.55 1.57 15.90
N GLU A 49 -5.41 0.65 15.48
CA GLU A 49 -5.91 0.61 14.12
C GLU A 49 -6.93 1.73 13.90
N MET A 50 -6.63 2.63 12.96
CA MET A 50 -7.50 3.75 12.64
C MET A 50 -8.59 3.34 11.65
N TRP A 51 -8.21 2.57 10.63
CA TRP A 51 -9.12 1.95 9.67
C TRP A 51 -8.46 0.73 9.00
N SER A 52 -9.30 -0.08 8.38
CA SER A 52 -8.89 -1.27 7.63
C SER A 52 -9.76 -1.41 6.38
N GLN A 53 -9.15 -1.72 5.25
CA GLN A 53 -9.82 -1.90 3.96
C GLN A 53 -9.36 -3.18 3.28
N ASP A 54 -10.29 -4.08 3.01
CA ASP A 54 -10.04 -5.32 2.28
C ASP A 54 -9.94 -5.08 0.76
N GLY A 55 -9.54 -6.13 0.04
CA GLY A 55 -9.57 -6.16 -1.42
C GLY A 55 -8.22 -6.12 -2.11
N PHE A 56 -7.12 -6.06 -1.37
CA PHE A 56 -5.78 -5.94 -1.96
C PHE A 56 -5.05 -7.27 -2.18
N GLY A 57 -5.45 -8.33 -1.48
CA GLY A 57 -4.79 -9.62 -1.54
C GLY A 57 -3.44 -9.65 -0.82
N ALA A 58 -2.96 -10.86 -0.49
CA ALA A 58 -1.67 -11.04 0.17
C ALA A 58 -0.51 -10.89 -0.82
N GLY A 59 0.56 -10.21 -0.42
CA GLY A 59 1.79 -10.07 -1.21
C GLY A 59 1.91 -8.78 -2.03
N GLY A 60 0.99 -7.86 -1.87
CA GLY A 60 1.11 -6.53 -2.47
C GLY A 60 2.15 -5.65 -1.76
N ALA A 61 2.27 -4.40 -2.16
CA ALA A 61 3.24 -3.46 -1.61
C ALA A 61 2.69 -2.05 -1.48
N THR A 62 3.28 -1.26 -0.59
CA THR A 62 2.94 0.16 -0.41
C THR A 62 4.15 1.04 -0.62
N VAL A 63 3.95 2.19 -1.27
CA VAL A 63 4.97 3.21 -1.50
C VAL A 63 4.38 4.58 -1.23
N LEU A 64 5.12 5.45 -0.57
CA LEU A 64 4.67 6.82 -0.32
C LEU A 64 4.98 7.70 -1.55
N VAL A 65 3.97 8.38 -2.06
CA VAL A 65 4.09 9.22 -3.27
C VAL A 65 3.36 10.54 -3.05
N GLY A 66 4.09 11.64 -3.05
CA GLY A 66 3.50 12.98 -2.95
C GLY A 66 2.56 13.16 -1.77
N GLY A 67 2.85 12.51 -0.66
CA GLY A 67 1.99 12.59 0.52
C GLY A 67 0.80 11.63 0.51
N ASN A 68 0.68 10.79 -0.50
CA ASN A 68 -0.33 9.73 -0.58
C ASN A 68 0.32 8.35 -0.58
N VAL A 69 -0.47 7.32 -0.42
CA VAL A 69 -0.01 5.94 -0.42
C VAL A 69 -0.38 5.28 -1.75
N LEU A 70 0.64 4.89 -2.51
CA LEU A 70 0.44 4.06 -3.69
C LEU A 70 0.48 2.60 -3.26
N VAL A 71 -0.59 1.88 -3.54
CA VAL A 71 -0.73 0.46 -3.19
C VAL A 71 -0.69 -0.37 -4.46
N GLN A 72 0.30 -1.24 -4.57
CA GLN A 72 0.32 -2.31 -5.57
C GLN A 72 -0.43 -3.50 -4.99
N SER A 73 -1.63 -3.76 -5.47
CA SER A 73 -2.38 -4.94 -5.07
C SER A 73 -1.71 -6.21 -5.62
N ALA A 74 -1.70 -7.26 -4.84
CA ALA A 74 -1.24 -8.56 -5.31
C ALA A 74 -2.08 -9.11 -6.47
N ARG A 75 -3.28 -8.58 -6.66
CA ARG A 75 -4.22 -8.99 -7.71
C ARG A 75 -4.11 -8.19 -9.00
N GLY A 76 -3.21 -7.21 -9.07
CA GLY A 76 -2.91 -6.47 -10.28
C GLY A 76 -3.15 -4.97 -10.26
N PRO A 77 -4.21 -4.42 -9.63
CA PRO A 77 -4.43 -2.98 -9.67
C PRO A 77 -3.40 -2.20 -8.85
N LEU A 78 -3.06 -1.02 -9.37
CA LEU A 78 -2.43 0.06 -8.62
C LEU A 78 -3.52 0.97 -8.07
N VAL A 79 -3.46 1.28 -6.79
CA VAL A 79 -4.45 2.12 -6.12
C VAL A 79 -3.75 3.25 -5.39
N LEU A 80 -4.16 4.48 -5.68
CA LEU A 80 -3.68 5.64 -4.94
C LEU A 80 -4.68 5.94 -3.82
N VAL A 81 -4.19 5.98 -2.58
CA VAL A 81 -4.99 6.15 -1.38
C VAL A 81 -4.52 7.40 -0.64
N GLU A 82 -5.46 8.20 -0.15
CA GLU A 82 -5.13 9.35 0.69
C GLU A 82 -4.48 8.88 2.00
N ALA A 83 -3.33 9.45 2.33
CA ALA A 83 -2.67 9.18 3.62
C ALA A 83 -3.36 9.98 4.73
N SER A 84 -4.45 9.46 5.25
CA SER A 84 -5.24 10.06 6.32
C SER A 84 -5.67 9.02 7.35
N PRO A 85 -5.60 9.33 8.65
CA PRO A 85 -6.08 8.43 9.69
C PRO A 85 -7.60 8.43 9.85
N LYS A 86 -8.31 9.34 9.20
CA LYS A 86 -9.76 9.51 9.38
C LYS A 86 -10.57 8.36 8.79
N ALA A 87 -10.23 7.98 7.54
CA ALA A 87 -10.93 6.91 6.83
C ALA A 87 -10.12 6.50 5.60
N PHE A 88 -10.38 5.30 5.10
CA PHE A 88 -9.89 4.89 3.78
C PHE A 88 -10.55 5.76 2.71
N ARG A 89 -9.73 6.33 1.82
CA ARG A 89 -10.21 7.08 0.67
C ARG A 89 -9.35 6.79 -0.55
N GLU A 90 -9.95 6.15 -1.53
CA GLU A 90 -9.31 5.89 -2.82
C GLU A 90 -9.34 7.14 -3.67
N LEU A 91 -8.18 7.59 -4.14
CA LEU A 91 -8.06 8.78 -5.00
C LEU A 91 -8.03 8.40 -6.48
N ALA A 92 -7.42 7.28 -6.82
CA ALA A 92 -7.31 6.81 -8.20
C ALA A 92 -7.01 5.31 -8.23
N ARG A 93 -7.31 4.68 -9.36
CA ARG A 93 -7.08 3.25 -9.58
C ARG A 93 -6.71 2.99 -11.03
N ALA A 94 -5.73 2.12 -11.27
CA ALA A 94 -5.37 1.64 -12.60
C ALA A 94 -5.19 0.13 -12.57
N GLN A 95 -5.87 -0.57 -13.46
CA GLN A 95 -5.67 -2.01 -13.67
C GLN A 95 -4.58 -2.19 -14.70
N ILE A 96 -3.36 -2.53 -14.25
CA ILE A 96 -2.20 -2.63 -15.13
C ILE A 96 -1.76 -4.06 -15.42
N PHE A 97 -2.02 -4.97 -14.50
CA PHE A 97 -1.65 -6.38 -14.66
C PHE A 97 -2.82 -7.31 -14.41
N GLY A 98 -2.82 -8.45 -15.10
CA GLY A 98 -3.53 -9.64 -14.64
C GLY A 98 -2.57 -10.55 -13.89
N GLY A 99 -3.03 -11.20 -12.83
CA GLY A 99 -2.22 -12.16 -12.08
C GLY A 99 -1.44 -11.56 -10.92
N GLN A 100 -0.46 -12.32 -10.45
CA GLN A 100 0.25 -12.01 -9.21
C GLN A 100 1.32 -10.94 -9.37
N CYS A 101 1.26 -9.94 -8.49
CA CYS A 101 2.23 -8.86 -8.38
C CYS A 101 2.81 -8.84 -6.96
N TRP A 102 4.02 -9.37 -6.81
CA TRP A 102 4.67 -9.54 -5.50
C TRP A 102 5.89 -8.63 -5.30
N THR A 103 6.07 -7.66 -6.18
CA THR A 103 7.21 -6.76 -6.10
C THR A 103 6.76 -5.32 -5.88
N MET A 104 7.59 -4.56 -5.17
CA MET A 104 7.31 -3.15 -4.96
C MET A 104 7.40 -2.37 -6.26
N PRO A 105 6.47 -1.47 -6.53
CA PRO A 105 6.63 -0.50 -7.59
C PRO A 105 7.71 0.51 -7.21
N VAL A 106 8.35 1.10 -8.21
CA VAL A 106 9.32 2.18 -8.04
C VAL A 106 8.72 3.45 -8.63
N VAL A 107 8.83 4.56 -7.91
CA VAL A 107 8.36 5.85 -8.40
C VAL A 107 9.56 6.78 -8.56
N SER A 108 9.71 7.35 -9.74
CA SER A 108 10.79 8.27 -10.04
C SER A 108 10.40 9.19 -11.19
N GLY A 109 10.65 10.50 -11.04
CA GLY A 109 10.42 11.48 -12.10
C GLY A 109 8.99 11.51 -12.63
N GLY A 110 8.00 11.32 -11.78
CA GLY A 110 6.60 11.28 -12.18
C GLY A 110 6.17 9.98 -12.86
N LYS A 111 7.03 8.99 -12.88
CA LYS A 111 6.77 7.69 -13.49
C LYS A 111 6.70 6.58 -12.45
N ILE A 112 5.85 5.63 -12.70
CA ILE A 112 5.68 4.43 -11.87
C ILE A 112 6.15 3.23 -12.68
N PHE A 113 7.14 2.52 -12.14
CA PHE A 113 7.66 1.29 -12.71
C PHE A 113 7.17 0.12 -11.88
N ALA A 114 6.48 -0.82 -12.48
CA ALA A 114 5.96 -1.99 -11.81
C ALA A 114 6.17 -3.24 -12.67
N ARG A 115 6.12 -4.40 -12.06
CA ARG A 115 6.21 -5.67 -12.78
C ARG A 115 5.39 -6.77 -12.11
N ASN A 116 5.02 -7.75 -12.90
CA ASN A 116 4.51 -9.01 -12.41
C ASN A 116 5.50 -10.14 -12.77
N THR A 117 5.06 -11.38 -12.76
CA THR A 117 5.89 -12.53 -13.09
C THR A 117 6.20 -12.67 -14.59
N LYS A 118 5.54 -11.91 -15.46
CA LYS A 118 5.61 -12.06 -16.91
C LYS A 118 6.10 -10.81 -17.64
N GLU A 119 5.80 -9.63 -17.11
CA GLU A 119 6.04 -8.37 -17.81
C GLU A 119 6.40 -7.22 -16.89
N GLY A 120 7.10 -6.23 -17.42
CA GLY A 120 7.38 -4.96 -16.78
C GLY A 120 6.53 -3.85 -17.40
N PHE A 121 6.27 -2.82 -16.62
CA PHE A 121 5.36 -1.74 -16.97
C PHE A 121 5.89 -0.40 -16.47
N CYS A 122 5.75 0.63 -17.29
CA CYS A 122 6.05 2.01 -16.92
C CYS A 122 4.81 2.88 -17.16
N LEU A 123 4.28 3.47 -16.11
CA LEU A 123 3.15 4.41 -16.18
C LEU A 123 3.64 5.83 -15.97
N ASP A 124 3.32 6.73 -16.88
CA ASP A 124 3.57 8.15 -16.71
C ASP A 124 2.39 8.75 -15.92
N ALA A 125 2.67 9.15 -14.70
CA ALA A 125 1.71 9.77 -13.82
C ALA A 125 1.94 11.29 -13.66
N SER A 126 2.97 11.83 -14.29
CA SER A 126 3.33 13.24 -14.14
C SER A 126 2.30 14.19 -14.77
N SER A 127 1.71 13.79 -15.88
CA SER A 127 0.76 14.61 -16.62
C SER A 127 -0.62 14.67 -15.96
N SER A 128 -0.95 13.75 -15.11
CA SER A 128 -2.26 13.70 -14.47
C SER A 128 -2.53 14.88 -13.57
N SER A 129 -1.49 15.51 -13.06
CA SER A 129 -1.63 16.69 -12.21
C SER A 129 -2.14 17.92 -12.97
N SER A 130 -1.90 17.99 -14.26
CA SER A 130 -2.36 19.13 -15.06
C SER A 130 -3.82 19.02 -15.44
N GLY A 131 -4.38 17.89 -15.30
CA GLY A 131 -5.77 17.71 -15.64
C GLY A 131 -6.74 18.21 -14.62
N GLU A 132 -6.17 18.71 -13.75
CA GLU A 132 -7.02 18.96 -13.01
C GLU A 132 -7.94 19.61 -12.70
#